data_9071d38737fb7b9c051e6125827b389b
#
_entry.id   9071d38737fb7b9c051e6125827b389b
#
_cell.length_a   1.000
_cell.length_b   1.000
_cell.length_c   1.000
_cell.angle_alpha   90.00
_cell.angle_beta   90.00
_cell.angle_gamma   90.00
#
_symmetry.space_group_name_H-M   'P 1'
#
loop_
_entity.id
_entity.type
_entity.pdbx_description
1 polymer ?
#
loop_
_entity_poly.entity_id
_entity_poly.type
_entity_poly.pdbx_seq_one_letter_code
_entity_poly.pdbx_strand_id
1 'polypeptide(L)'
;DLTGTWEHKLALIEEGKLDRNTFMQEIAQITQRIVKRAKEYDSDTIPGDYADLKTPCPHCGGLVKENYRRFACDKCGFSISKIPGGRAFEYHEAEEFIKNKEIGPLQGFRSKMGRPFAAIIKLVSIPEDDKDYPNAGYKLEFDFGNSDEDNNDRSAFLIRKNTQDARRD
;
A
#
# COMPACT_ATOMS: atom_id res chain seq x y z
N ASP A 1 -6.74 -30.06 -6.66
CA ASP A 1 -7.66 -28.91 -6.59
C ASP A 1 -8.59 -29.08 -5.39
N LEU A 2 -8.56 -28.13 -4.44
CA LEU A 2 -9.29 -28.19 -3.19
C LEU A 2 -10.82 -28.22 -3.40
N THR A 3 -11.31 -27.44 -4.34
CA THR A 3 -12.73 -27.34 -4.69
C THR A 3 -13.26 -28.68 -5.17
N GLY A 4 -12.63 -29.31 -6.14
CA GLY A 4 -13.05 -30.61 -6.64
C GLY A 4 -13.00 -31.72 -5.59
N THR A 5 -12.04 -31.66 -4.66
CA THR A 5 -11.99 -32.61 -3.54
C THR A 5 -13.20 -32.42 -2.59
N TRP A 6 -13.59 -31.19 -2.35
CA TRP A 6 -14.75 -30.90 -1.48
C TRP A 6 -16.08 -31.26 -2.12
N GLU A 7 -16.23 -30.98 -3.42
CA GLU A 7 -17.41 -31.40 -4.18
C GLU A 7 -17.58 -32.92 -4.16
N HIS A 8 -16.49 -33.66 -4.39
CA HIS A 8 -16.50 -35.12 -4.28
C HIS A 8 -16.92 -35.61 -2.90
N LYS A 9 -16.38 -34.99 -1.82
CA LYS A 9 -16.77 -35.36 -0.45
C LYS A 9 -18.23 -35.05 -0.14
N LEU A 10 -18.77 -33.95 -0.66
CA LEU A 10 -20.20 -33.64 -0.52
C LEU A 10 -21.07 -34.68 -1.20
N ALA A 11 -20.71 -35.15 -2.40
CA ALA A 11 -21.40 -36.26 -3.05
C ALA A 11 -21.35 -37.55 -2.21
N LEU A 12 -20.19 -37.87 -1.60
CA LEU A 12 -20.07 -39.03 -0.70
C LEU A 12 -20.93 -38.91 0.55
N ILE A 13 -21.15 -37.68 1.05
CA ILE A 13 -22.06 -37.46 2.20
C ILE A 13 -23.51 -37.69 1.75
N GLU A 14 -23.89 -37.21 0.58
CA GLU A 14 -25.23 -37.44 0.01
C GLU A 14 -25.51 -38.92 -0.17
N GLU A 15 -24.53 -39.71 -0.62
CA GLU A 15 -24.60 -41.16 -0.74
C GLU A 15 -24.51 -41.92 0.60
N GLY A 16 -24.35 -41.26 1.72
CA GLY A 16 -24.17 -41.88 3.04
C GLY A 16 -22.85 -42.60 3.25
N LYS A 17 -21.86 -42.38 2.36
CA LYS A 17 -20.52 -43.03 2.42
C LYS A 17 -19.52 -42.25 3.25
N LEU A 18 -19.77 -40.98 3.53
CA LEU A 18 -18.95 -40.11 4.38
C LEU A 18 -19.82 -39.47 5.46
N ASP A 19 -19.35 -39.45 6.70
CA ASP A 19 -20.00 -38.74 7.77
C ASP A 19 -19.81 -37.24 7.70
N ARG A 20 -20.91 -36.49 7.85
CA ARG A 20 -20.90 -35.03 7.84
C ARG A 20 -19.97 -34.42 8.90
N ASN A 21 -19.95 -34.98 10.09
CA ASN A 21 -19.12 -34.44 11.19
C ASN A 21 -17.64 -34.57 10.87
N THR A 22 -17.22 -35.67 10.28
CA THR A 22 -15.85 -35.87 9.79
C THR A 22 -15.45 -34.80 8.78
N PHE A 23 -16.30 -34.54 7.81
CA PHE A 23 -16.08 -33.50 6.82
C PHE A 23 -15.98 -32.09 7.44
N MET A 24 -16.87 -31.76 8.38
CA MET A 24 -16.83 -30.47 9.09
C MET A 24 -15.59 -30.29 9.95
N GLN A 25 -15.07 -31.38 10.57
CA GLN A 25 -13.80 -31.35 11.30
C GLN A 25 -12.62 -31.06 10.37
N GLU A 26 -12.58 -31.63 9.18
CA GLU A 26 -11.54 -31.33 8.20
C GLU A 26 -11.58 -29.86 7.77
N ILE A 27 -12.77 -29.30 7.50
CA ILE A 27 -12.92 -27.88 7.19
C ILE A 27 -12.39 -27.01 8.35
N ALA A 28 -12.77 -27.32 9.59
CA ALA A 28 -12.28 -26.59 10.76
C ALA A 28 -10.75 -26.63 10.89
N GLN A 29 -10.14 -27.77 10.64
CA GLN A 29 -8.67 -27.91 10.65
C GLN A 29 -7.98 -27.11 9.56
N ILE A 30 -8.55 -27.09 8.33
CA ILE A 30 -8.03 -26.30 7.22
C ILE A 30 -8.15 -24.81 7.55
N THR A 31 -9.30 -24.39 8.07
CA THR A 31 -9.55 -23.01 8.49
C THR A 31 -8.55 -22.56 9.57
N GLN A 32 -8.34 -23.39 10.60
CA GLN A 32 -7.36 -23.09 11.64
C GLN A 32 -5.94 -22.94 11.09
N ARG A 33 -5.54 -23.79 10.14
CA ARG A 33 -4.23 -23.68 9.47
C ARG A 33 -4.09 -22.38 8.68
N ILE A 34 -5.13 -22.00 7.94
CA ILE A 34 -5.13 -20.75 7.15
C ILE A 34 -5.02 -19.55 8.09
N VAL A 35 -5.85 -19.51 9.15
CA VAL A 35 -5.84 -18.42 10.14
C VAL A 35 -4.48 -18.34 10.85
N LYS A 36 -3.90 -19.48 11.25
CA LYS A 36 -2.58 -19.50 11.86
C LYS A 36 -1.52 -18.94 10.92
N ARG A 37 -1.46 -19.40 9.66
CA ARG A 37 -0.51 -18.88 8.66
C ARG A 37 -0.71 -17.41 8.39
N ALA A 38 -1.96 -16.93 8.34
CA ALA A 38 -2.25 -15.52 8.14
C ALA A 38 -1.80 -14.65 9.31
N LYS A 39 -1.91 -15.13 10.54
CA LYS A 39 -1.42 -14.44 11.75
C LYS A 39 0.11 -14.45 11.86
N GLU A 40 0.75 -15.50 11.41
CA GLU A 40 2.21 -15.67 11.42
C GLU A 40 2.86 -15.07 10.16
N TYR A 41 2.06 -14.52 9.25
CA TYR A 41 2.56 -13.89 8.03
C TYR A 41 3.16 -12.52 8.35
N ASP A 42 4.48 -12.50 8.45
CA ASP A 42 5.29 -11.30 8.76
C ASP A 42 5.95 -10.70 7.51
N SER A 43 5.44 -10.99 6.33
CA SER A 43 5.95 -10.43 5.11
C SER A 43 5.14 -9.21 4.67
N ASP A 44 5.80 -8.10 4.46
CA ASP A 44 5.21 -6.87 3.92
C ASP A 44 4.88 -6.98 2.41
N THR A 45 5.17 -8.13 1.80
CA THR A 45 4.99 -8.36 0.37
C THR A 45 4.19 -9.63 0.09
N ILE A 46 3.29 -9.54 -0.90
CA ILE A 46 2.66 -10.70 -1.51
C ILE A 46 3.64 -11.24 -2.57
N PRO A 47 3.93 -12.55 -2.61
CA PRO A 47 4.74 -13.13 -3.67
C PRO A 47 4.13 -12.86 -5.05
N GLY A 48 4.97 -12.43 -6.00
CA GLY A 48 4.54 -12.10 -7.37
C GLY A 48 5.76 -11.74 -8.23
N ASP A 49 5.52 -11.59 -9.51
CA ASP A 49 6.52 -11.07 -10.45
C ASP A 49 6.55 -9.56 -10.35
N TYR A 50 7.52 -9.06 -9.61
CA TYR A 50 7.74 -7.63 -9.42
C TYR A 50 8.99 -7.18 -10.15
N ALA A 51 8.94 -5.96 -10.67
CA ALA A 51 10.05 -5.39 -11.41
C ALA A 51 11.08 -4.74 -10.49
N ASP A 52 12.33 -4.77 -10.92
CA ASP A 52 13.39 -3.95 -10.35
C ASP A 52 13.48 -2.65 -11.15
N LEU A 53 13.45 -1.50 -10.46
CA LEU A 53 13.61 -0.21 -11.11
C LEU A 53 15.08 -0.02 -11.55
N LYS A 54 15.26 0.53 -12.74
CA LYS A 54 16.61 0.88 -13.26
C LYS A 54 17.17 2.12 -12.57
N THR A 55 16.28 2.97 -12.06
CA THR A 55 16.67 4.21 -11.37
C THR A 55 17.17 3.88 -9.96
N PRO A 56 18.37 4.32 -9.57
CA PRO A 56 18.93 4.07 -8.26
C PRO A 56 18.18 4.84 -7.17
N CYS A 57 18.23 4.33 -5.95
CA CYS A 57 17.63 4.96 -4.79
C CYS A 57 18.17 6.40 -4.59
N PRO A 58 17.32 7.42 -4.44
CA PRO A 58 17.73 8.82 -4.30
C PRO A 58 18.41 9.12 -2.96
N HIS A 59 18.35 8.19 -2.00
CA HIS A 59 18.97 8.31 -0.68
C HIS A 59 20.35 7.63 -0.62
N CYS A 60 20.46 6.37 -1.06
CA CYS A 60 21.69 5.60 -0.87
C CYS A 60 22.28 5.02 -2.15
N GLY A 61 21.67 5.25 -3.32
CA GLY A 61 22.11 4.69 -4.59
C GLY A 61 21.85 3.18 -4.75
N GLY A 62 21.17 2.54 -3.80
CA GLY A 62 20.82 1.12 -3.86
C GLY A 62 19.75 0.81 -4.89
N LEU A 63 19.46 -0.49 -5.08
CA LEU A 63 18.41 -0.95 -5.99
C LEU A 63 17.03 -0.67 -5.38
N VAL A 64 16.12 -0.12 -6.18
CA VAL A 64 14.73 0.05 -5.79
C VAL A 64 13.90 -1.06 -6.42
N LYS A 65 13.24 -1.85 -5.57
CA LYS A 65 12.42 -2.99 -5.99
C LYS A 65 10.95 -2.66 -5.84
N GLU A 66 10.18 -3.10 -6.81
CA GLU A 66 8.73 -3.10 -6.70
C GLU A 66 8.30 -4.21 -5.72
N ASN A 67 7.30 -3.93 -4.91
CA ASN A 67 6.57 -4.95 -4.17
C ASN A 67 5.06 -4.70 -4.28
N TYR A 68 4.25 -5.47 -3.57
CA TYR A 68 2.80 -5.38 -3.63
C TYR A 68 2.25 -3.97 -3.38
N ARG A 69 2.83 -3.21 -2.45
CA ARG A 69 2.28 -1.90 -2.01
C ARG A 69 3.14 -0.71 -2.38
N ARG A 70 4.43 -0.92 -2.59
CA ARG A 70 5.40 0.17 -2.69
C ARG A 70 6.57 -0.17 -3.60
N PHE A 71 7.30 0.85 -4.00
CA PHE A 71 8.65 0.72 -4.51
C PHE A 71 9.60 1.00 -3.34
N ALA A 72 10.44 0.05 -2.99
CA ALA A 72 11.29 0.11 -1.79
C ALA A 72 12.75 -0.19 -2.12
N CYS A 73 13.66 0.53 -1.47
CA CYS A 73 15.09 0.28 -1.58
C CYS A 73 15.47 -0.98 -0.78
N ASP A 74 16.36 -1.80 -1.35
CA ASP A 74 16.87 -3.02 -0.71
C ASP A 74 17.96 -2.75 0.33
N LYS A 75 18.54 -1.51 0.37
CA LYS A 75 19.65 -1.15 1.24
C LYS A 75 19.31 -0.15 2.36
N CYS A 76 18.24 0.61 2.19
CA CYS A 76 17.83 1.60 3.16
C CYS A 76 16.31 1.63 3.34
N GLY A 77 15.80 2.42 4.27
CA GLY A 77 14.37 2.53 4.53
C GLY A 77 13.57 3.33 3.50
N PHE A 78 14.19 3.80 2.40
CA PHE A 78 13.49 4.55 1.37
C PHE A 78 12.38 3.71 0.73
N SER A 79 11.18 4.26 0.68
CA SER A 79 10.07 3.66 -0.07
C SER A 79 9.04 4.71 -0.49
N ILE A 80 8.38 4.47 -1.61
CA ILE A 80 7.23 5.26 -2.08
C ILE A 80 6.03 4.35 -2.34
N SER A 81 4.83 4.87 -2.10
CA SER A 81 3.60 4.12 -2.37
C SER A 81 3.41 3.91 -3.88
N LYS A 82 2.93 2.73 -4.27
CA LYS A 82 2.49 2.48 -5.65
C LYS A 82 1.19 3.20 -6.01
N ILE A 83 0.39 3.56 -5.00
CA ILE A 83 -0.94 4.15 -5.17
C ILE A 83 -1.05 5.44 -4.36
N PRO A 84 -0.28 6.49 -4.69
CA PRO A 84 -0.42 7.77 -4.03
C PRO A 84 -1.76 8.42 -4.40
N GLY A 85 -2.49 8.93 -3.41
CA GLY A 85 -3.77 9.60 -3.65
C GLY A 85 -4.80 8.77 -4.41
N GLY A 86 -4.78 7.44 -4.29
CA GLY A 86 -5.72 6.54 -4.97
C GLY A 86 -5.43 6.28 -6.46
N ARG A 87 -4.38 6.85 -7.04
CA ARG A 87 -3.91 6.62 -8.40
C ARG A 87 -2.68 5.71 -8.39
N ALA A 88 -2.73 4.61 -9.16
CA ALA A 88 -1.57 3.76 -9.32
C ALA A 88 -0.52 4.44 -10.21
N PHE A 89 0.75 4.38 -9.76
CA PHE A 89 1.89 4.71 -10.61
C PHE A 89 2.11 3.58 -11.62
N GLU A 90 2.34 3.96 -12.87
CA GLU A 90 2.95 3.07 -13.84
C GLU A 90 4.46 2.96 -13.58
N TYR A 91 5.07 1.86 -14.07
CA TYR A 91 6.48 1.59 -13.84
C TYR A 91 7.39 2.75 -14.28
N HIS A 92 7.16 3.27 -15.50
CA HIS A 92 7.94 4.39 -16.05
C HIS A 92 7.74 5.69 -15.27
N GLU A 93 6.52 5.94 -14.75
CA GLU A 93 6.23 7.11 -13.91
C GLU A 93 6.99 7.03 -12.58
N ALA A 94 7.08 5.83 -11.98
CA ALA A 94 7.84 5.63 -10.77
C ALA A 94 9.34 5.87 -10.99
N GLU A 95 9.90 5.40 -12.11
CA GLU A 95 11.29 5.65 -12.48
C GLU A 95 11.57 7.15 -12.68
N GLU A 96 10.71 7.83 -13.45
CA GLU A 96 10.82 9.26 -13.70
C GLU A 96 10.73 10.07 -12.39
N PHE A 97 9.76 9.73 -11.55
CA PHE A 97 9.54 10.38 -10.26
C PHE A 97 10.75 10.24 -9.32
N ILE A 98 11.32 9.03 -9.20
CA ILE A 98 12.50 8.80 -8.35
C ILE A 98 13.71 9.54 -8.90
N LYS A 99 13.88 9.55 -10.22
CA LYS A 99 15.01 10.22 -10.89
C LYS A 99 14.94 11.74 -10.75
N ASN A 100 13.78 12.32 -11.05
CA ASN A 100 13.62 13.77 -11.10
C ASN A 100 13.20 14.36 -9.75
N LYS A 101 12.78 13.51 -8.78
CA LYS A 101 12.17 13.89 -7.50
C LYS A 101 10.86 14.68 -7.64
N GLU A 102 10.33 14.75 -8.85
CA GLU A 102 9.09 15.44 -9.19
C GLU A 102 8.49 14.79 -10.45
N ILE A 103 7.17 14.66 -10.49
CA ILE A 103 6.44 14.22 -11.68
C ILE A 103 5.08 14.91 -11.78
N GLY A 104 4.65 15.25 -12.98
CA GLY A 104 3.32 15.78 -13.24
C GLY A 104 3.31 17.04 -14.12
N PRO A 105 2.13 17.65 -14.27
CA PRO A 105 0.87 17.35 -13.55
C PRO A 105 0.23 16.01 -13.97
N LEU A 106 -0.06 15.16 -13.01
CA LEU A 106 -0.75 13.89 -13.23
C LEU A 106 -2.23 14.01 -12.83
N GLN A 107 -3.09 13.34 -13.59
CA GLN A 107 -4.54 13.30 -13.34
C GLN A 107 -4.92 11.95 -12.71
N GLY A 108 -6.14 11.86 -12.18
CA GLY A 108 -6.71 10.61 -11.68
C GLY A 108 -6.50 10.37 -10.19
N PHE A 109 -5.92 11.33 -9.46
CA PHE A 109 -5.90 11.28 -8.00
C PHE A 109 -7.30 11.45 -7.41
N ARG A 110 -7.49 10.93 -6.21
CA ARG A 110 -8.73 11.07 -5.45
C ARG A 110 -8.44 11.61 -4.06
N SER A 111 -9.19 12.64 -3.68
CA SER A 111 -9.16 13.17 -2.32
C SER A 111 -9.77 12.17 -1.33
N LYS A 112 -9.63 12.40 -0.02
CA LYS A 112 -10.31 11.59 1.02
C LYS A 112 -11.83 11.56 0.87
N MET A 113 -12.41 12.58 0.24
CA MET A 113 -13.84 12.68 -0.08
C MET A 113 -14.20 12.03 -1.43
N GLY A 114 -13.25 11.37 -2.11
CA GLY A 114 -13.45 10.72 -3.40
C GLY A 114 -13.45 11.66 -4.61
N ARG A 115 -13.25 12.97 -4.42
CA ARG A 115 -13.23 13.94 -5.53
C ARG A 115 -11.96 13.78 -6.36
N PRO A 116 -12.06 13.71 -7.70
CA PRO A 116 -10.89 13.63 -8.57
C PRO A 116 -10.13 14.96 -8.57
N PHE A 117 -8.80 14.88 -8.65
CA PHE A 117 -7.94 16.04 -8.79
C PHE A 117 -6.70 15.73 -9.64
N ALA A 118 -6.02 16.78 -10.11
CA ALA A 118 -4.71 16.70 -10.72
C ALA A 118 -3.69 17.41 -9.84
N ALA A 119 -2.47 16.92 -9.81
CA ALA A 119 -1.38 17.52 -9.04
C ALA A 119 -0.02 17.12 -9.60
N ILE A 120 0.99 17.93 -9.30
CA ILE A 120 2.38 17.56 -9.38
C ILE A 120 2.73 16.86 -8.07
N ILE A 121 3.47 15.75 -8.14
CA ILE A 121 3.98 15.07 -6.95
C ILE A 121 5.45 15.39 -6.79
N LYS A 122 5.85 15.75 -5.58
CA LYS A 122 7.23 16.06 -5.22
C LYS A 122 7.74 15.11 -4.15
N LEU A 123 8.99 14.70 -4.29
CA LEU A 123 9.72 13.94 -3.30
C LEU A 123 10.56 14.91 -2.47
N VAL A 124 10.07 15.24 -1.29
CA VAL A 124 10.68 16.24 -0.40
C VAL A 124 11.51 15.55 0.66
N SER A 125 12.73 16.02 0.87
CA SER A 125 13.57 15.53 1.96
C SER A 125 13.00 15.95 3.32
N ILE A 126 13.03 15.03 4.29
CA ILE A 126 12.60 15.26 5.66
C ILE A 126 13.86 15.43 6.51
N PRO A 127 13.93 16.42 7.43
CA PRO A 127 14.98 16.50 8.42
C PRO A 127 15.04 15.21 9.27
N GLU A 128 16.25 14.79 9.68
CA GLU A 128 16.47 13.55 10.45
C GLU A 128 15.75 13.51 11.80
N ASP A 129 15.29 14.66 12.30
CA ASP A 129 14.60 14.81 13.59
C ASP A 129 13.09 14.49 13.54
N ASP A 130 12.52 14.26 12.35
CA ASP A 130 11.09 14.04 12.21
C ASP A 130 10.72 12.55 12.41
N LYS A 131 10.36 12.19 13.65
CA LYS A 131 10.04 10.82 14.07
C LYS A 131 8.75 10.25 13.48
N ASP A 132 7.94 11.07 12.82
CA ASP A 132 6.63 10.66 12.28
C ASP A 132 6.72 10.02 10.88
N TYR A 133 7.91 10.04 10.26
CA TYR A 133 8.11 9.51 8.91
C TYR A 133 9.20 8.43 8.87
N PRO A 134 8.83 7.15 8.83
CA PRO A 134 9.80 6.05 8.82
C PRO A 134 10.51 5.84 7.46
N ASN A 135 10.25 6.70 6.48
CA ASN A 135 10.79 6.55 5.14
C ASN A 135 12.08 7.36 4.98
N ALA A 136 13.22 6.75 5.20
CA ALA A 136 14.59 7.21 4.91
C ALA A 136 14.71 8.67 4.38
N GLY A 137 14.30 9.64 5.17
CA GLY A 137 14.48 11.05 4.88
C GLY A 137 13.68 11.66 3.73
N TYR A 138 12.63 11.00 3.21
CA TYR A 138 11.78 11.55 2.14
C TYR A 138 10.29 11.34 2.41
N LYS A 139 9.49 12.33 2.01
CA LYS A 139 8.02 12.27 1.97
C LYS A 139 7.49 12.68 0.59
N LEU A 140 6.28 12.23 0.30
CA LEU A 140 5.51 12.58 -0.89
C LEU A 140 4.65 13.80 -0.59
N GLU A 141 4.78 14.86 -1.39
CA GLU A 141 3.92 16.03 -1.32
C GLU A 141 3.18 16.24 -2.63
N PHE A 142 1.92 16.68 -2.53
CA PHE A 142 1.11 17.06 -3.67
C PHE A 142 1.17 18.60 -3.84
N ASP A 143 1.59 19.04 -5.01
CA ASP A 143 1.56 20.44 -5.41
C ASP A 143 0.43 20.64 -6.44
N PHE A 144 -0.51 21.47 -6.07
CA PHE A 144 -1.70 21.74 -6.89
C PHE A 144 -1.50 22.89 -7.88
N GLY A 145 -0.30 23.48 -7.93
CA GLY A 145 -0.06 24.70 -8.67
C GLY A 145 -0.76 25.91 -8.00
N ASN A 146 -0.45 27.11 -8.45
CA ASN A 146 -1.13 28.33 -8.03
C ASN A 146 -2.43 28.50 -8.83
N SER A 147 -3.48 27.77 -8.49
CA SER A 147 -4.85 28.17 -8.83
C SER A 147 -5.38 28.96 -7.64
N ASP A 148 -5.47 30.27 -7.80
CA ASP A 148 -5.92 31.23 -6.77
C ASP A 148 -7.40 31.09 -6.37
N GLU A 149 -8.10 30.06 -6.83
CA GLU A 149 -9.55 29.92 -6.65
C GLU A 149 -9.99 28.90 -5.57
N ASP A 150 -9.09 28.09 -4.98
CA ASP A 150 -9.48 27.07 -3.97
C ASP A 150 -8.81 27.22 -2.59
N ASN A 151 -8.53 28.45 -2.18
CA ASN A 151 -7.80 28.72 -0.92
C ASN A 151 -8.64 28.51 0.36
N ASN A 152 -9.91 28.08 0.26
CA ASN A 152 -10.80 27.92 1.42
C ASN A 152 -10.85 26.50 2.00
N ASP A 153 -10.28 25.50 1.34
CA ASP A 153 -10.32 24.08 1.82
C ASP A 153 -8.98 23.62 2.43
N ARG A 154 -7.89 24.42 2.24
CA ARG A 154 -6.56 24.08 2.76
C ARG A 154 -6.40 24.26 4.29
N SER A 155 -7.12 25.21 4.88
CA SER A 155 -7.05 25.48 6.35
C SER A 155 -7.78 24.43 7.17
N ALA A 156 -8.78 23.74 6.62
CA ALA A 156 -9.52 22.68 7.31
C ALA A 156 -8.71 21.38 7.45
N PHE A 157 -7.65 21.20 6.64
CA PHE A 157 -6.86 19.95 6.60
C PHE A 157 -5.75 19.91 7.67
N LEU A 158 -5.22 21.07 8.07
CA LEU A 158 -4.14 21.20 9.04
C LEU A 158 -4.64 21.33 10.49
N ILE A 159 -5.88 21.81 10.71
CA ILE A 159 -6.40 22.12 12.04
C ILE A 159 -6.99 20.90 12.77
N ARG A 160 -7.31 19.78 12.07
CA ARG A 160 -7.92 18.61 12.71
C ARG A 160 -6.96 17.59 13.34
N LYS A 161 -5.64 17.76 13.24
CA LYS A 161 -4.67 16.88 13.94
C LYS A 161 -4.40 17.29 15.41
N ASN A 162 -4.77 18.51 15.84
CA ASN A 162 -4.40 19.00 17.17
C ASN A 162 -5.53 19.02 18.21
N THR A 163 -6.71 18.45 17.94
CA THR A 163 -7.85 18.53 18.88
C THR A 163 -8.37 17.19 19.41
N GLN A 164 -7.68 16.08 19.20
CA GLN A 164 -8.11 14.79 19.77
C GLN A 164 -7.28 14.28 20.95
N ASP A 165 -6.21 14.99 21.37
CA ASP A 165 -5.39 14.59 22.53
C ASP A 165 -5.67 15.37 23.83
N ALA A 166 -6.73 16.18 23.88
CA ALA A 166 -7.05 17.00 25.06
C ALA A 166 -8.35 16.59 25.77
N ARG A 167 -8.74 15.32 25.77
CA ARG A 167 -9.84 14.82 26.62
C ARG A 167 -9.59 13.38 27.04
N ARG A 168 -8.64 13.17 27.95
CA ARG A 168 -8.62 12.09 28.93
C ARG A 168 -7.75 12.53 30.10
N ASP A 169 -8.36 13.18 31.02
CA ASP A 169 -8.15 13.15 32.45
C ASP A 169 -9.52 13.01 33.09
#